data_9f6bc605c214a5bfed4c3a94ef0b73c4
#
_entry.id   9f6bc605c214a5bfed4c3a94ef0b73c4
#
_cell.length_a   1.000
_cell.length_b   1.000
_cell.length_c   1.000
_cell.angle_alpha   90.00
_cell.angle_beta   90.00
_cell.angle_gamma   90.00
#
_symmetry.space_group_name_H-M   'P 1'
#
loop_
_entity.id
_entity.type
_entity.pdbx_description
1 polymer ?
#
loop_
_entity_poly.entity_id
_entity_poly.type
_entity_poly.pdbx_seq_one_letter_code
_entity_poly.pdbx_strand_id
1 'polypeptide(L)'
;MAREAQEPARLGSQTLFRGLDVIELVAEGPITLGDLADRLGLTRSTTHRLASALADRRYLTFVPRSGYSLGPKLLQLGFRVRDELDLPRVAGPQLERLALLTEDTVHLGVLDRGKVLYLDKIAGKRRINISSRVGELQPVSSTGLGKALILDQSEESWATFFRSEIGGQRTPNALQEWLARMRNYAQAGYAFDLEENEDQVRCVAAPVRDVAGNITAAISVSSAAQYMNDERMQDLTKDVVETARRISEDLGWTGTPTSAVASGRSTGSGSRPVSVSASGSASGSGSGSASGAASAAAGTRKTRTRRRKSAKGKAR
;
A
#
# COMPACT_ATOMS: atom_id res chain seq x y z
N MET A 1 -47.69 -21.14 5.60
CA MET A 1 -47.59 -19.87 4.87
C MET A 1 -47.18 -18.80 5.87
N ALA A 2 -45.88 -18.59 5.98
CA ALA A 2 -45.29 -17.55 6.83
C ALA A 2 -45.03 -16.32 5.93
N ARG A 3 -45.68 -15.20 6.23
CA ARG A 3 -45.41 -13.89 5.63
C ARG A 3 -44.08 -13.41 6.17
N GLU A 4 -43.09 -13.26 5.28
CA GLU A 4 -41.88 -12.52 5.55
C GLU A 4 -42.24 -11.08 5.95
N ALA A 5 -41.81 -10.68 7.10
CA ALA A 5 -41.94 -9.31 7.59
C ALA A 5 -40.97 -8.41 6.81
N GLN A 6 -41.49 -7.59 5.92
CA GLN A 6 -40.76 -6.50 5.27
C GLN A 6 -40.40 -5.44 6.31
N GLU A 7 -39.11 -5.12 6.41
CA GLU A 7 -38.56 -4.04 7.25
C GLU A 7 -39.16 -2.67 6.88
N PRO A 8 -39.70 -1.91 7.85
CA PRO A 8 -40.40 -0.63 7.58
C PRO A 8 -39.49 0.60 7.48
N ALA A 9 -38.18 0.49 7.37
CA ALA A 9 -37.26 1.63 7.58
C ALA A 9 -36.79 2.38 6.30
N ARG A 10 -37.31 2.11 5.10
CA ARG A 10 -36.73 2.66 3.84
C ARG A 10 -37.57 3.65 3.03
N LEU A 11 -38.73 4.06 3.50
CA LEU A 11 -39.64 4.91 2.69
C LEU A 11 -39.17 6.36 2.48
N GLY A 12 -38.40 6.95 3.42
CA GLY A 12 -37.95 8.35 3.33
C GLY A 12 -36.71 8.60 2.44
N SER A 13 -35.92 7.55 2.14
CA SER A 13 -34.61 7.70 1.46
C SER A 13 -34.52 7.04 0.09
N GLN A 14 -35.65 6.59 -0.48
CA GLN A 14 -35.66 5.81 -1.73
C GLN A 14 -35.00 6.55 -2.91
N THR A 15 -35.21 7.87 -3.01
CA THR A 15 -34.57 8.68 -4.07
C THR A 15 -33.05 8.76 -3.89
N LEU A 16 -32.58 8.83 -2.64
CA LEU A 16 -31.14 8.81 -2.32
C LEU A 16 -30.53 7.46 -2.72
N PHE A 17 -31.11 6.36 -2.30
CA PHE A 17 -30.60 5.03 -2.64
C PHE A 17 -30.56 4.81 -4.16
N ARG A 18 -31.61 5.15 -4.87
CA ARG A 18 -31.61 5.11 -6.35
C ARG A 18 -30.54 5.98 -7.00
N GLY A 19 -30.19 7.12 -6.38
CA GLY A 19 -29.06 7.96 -6.83
C GLY A 19 -27.72 7.30 -6.61
N LEU A 20 -27.52 6.59 -5.49
CA LEU A 20 -26.33 5.80 -5.21
C LEU A 20 -26.22 4.61 -6.17
N ASP A 21 -27.31 3.86 -6.38
CA ASP A 21 -27.39 2.76 -7.35
C ASP A 21 -26.97 3.21 -8.77
N VAL A 22 -27.36 4.43 -9.18
CA VAL A 22 -26.91 5.02 -10.44
C VAL A 22 -25.38 5.21 -10.49
N ILE A 23 -24.76 5.71 -9.40
CA ILE A 23 -23.31 5.90 -9.33
C ILE A 23 -22.59 4.56 -9.40
N GLU A 24 -23.03 3.57 -8.61
CA GLU A 24 -22.46 2.23 -8.55
C GLU A 24 -22.52 1.53 -9.90
N LEU A 25 -23.64 1.63 -10.61
CA LEU A 25 -23.81 1.02 -11.91
C LEU A 25 -22.92 1.68 -12.99
N VAL A 26 -22.78 3.00 -12.94
CA VAL A 26 -21.87 3.76 -13.84
C VAL A 26 -20.40 3.48 -13.52
N ALA A 27 -20.07 3.02 -12.30
CA ALA A 27 -18.71 2.63 -11.94
C ALA A 27 -18.22 1.37 -12.66
N GLU A 28 -19.13 0.52 -13.15
CA GLU A 28 -18.79 -0.65 -13.96
C GLU A 28 -18.30 -0.26 -15.39
N GLY A 29 -18.57 0.97 -15.83
CA GLY A 29 -18.18 1.48 -17.14
C GLY A 29 -19.18 2.49 -17.71
N PRO A 30 -18.84 3.16 -18.82
CA PRO A 30 -19.74 4.09 -19.49
C PRO A 30 -21.04 3.39 -19.92
N ILE A 31 -22.19 3.99 -19.62
CA ILE A 31 -23.52 3.37 -19.84
C ILE A 31 -24.51 4.37 -20.43
N THR A 32 -25.33 3.92 -21.39
CA THR A 32 -26.38 4.77 -21.98
C THR A 32 -27.55 4.96 -21.02
N LEU A 33 -28.35 6.03 -21.23
CA LEU A 33 -29.57 6.23 -20.42
C LEU A 33 -30.56 5.08 -20.52
N GLY A 34 -30.66 4.44 -21.69
CA GLY A 34 -31.57 3.30 -21.89
C GLY A 34 -31.13 2.10 -21.04
N ASP A 35 -29.87 1.68 -21.20
CA ASP A 35 -29.32 0.53 -20.47
C ASP A 35 -29.33 0.77 -18.96
N LEU A 36 -29.04 2.01 -18.53
CA LEU A 36 -29.09 2.41 -17.12
C LEU A 36 -30.52 2.29 -16.56
N ALA A 37 -31.53 2.71 -17.29
CA ALA A 37 -32.94 2.60 -16.89
C ALA A 37 -33.37 1.14 -16.79
N ASP A 38 -33.01 0.34 -17.78
CA ASP A 38 -33.35 -1.09 -17.84
C ASP A 38 -32.71 -1.88 -16.68
N ARG A 39 -31.41 -1.65 -16.42
CA ARG A 39 -30.68 -2.30 -15.33
C ARG A 39 -31.18 -1.91 -13.93
N LEU A 40 -31.63 -0.67 -13.75
CA LEU A 40 -32.21 -0.19 -12.50
C LEU A 40 -33.69 -0.53 -12.32
N GLY A 41 -34.36 -1.03 -13.35
CA GLY A 41 -35.81 -1.25 -13.34
C GLY A 41 -36.62 0.04 -13.18
N LEU A 42 -36.08 1.17 -13.68
CA LEU A 42 -36.70 2.49 -13.58
C LEU A 42 -37.19 3.02 -14.95
N THR A 43 -38.14 3.94 -14.91
CA THR A 43 -38.53 4.65 -16.14
C THR A 43 -37.40 5.55 -16.64
N ARG A 44 -37.25 5.72 -17.96
CA ARG A 44 -36.25 6.61 -18.56
C ARG A 44 -36.31 8.04 -18.01
N SER A 45 -37.51 8.56 -17.74
CA SER A 45 -37.69 9.91 -17.17
C SER A 45 -37.14 10.02 -15.74
N THR A 46 -37.38 8.99 -14.89
CA THR A 46 -36.84 8.95 -13.52
C THR A 46 -35.32 8.82 -13.55
N THR A 47 -34.78 7.91 -14.36
CA THR A 47 -33.34 7.71 -14.53
C THR A 47 -32.65 8.96 -15.06
N HIS A 48 -33.22 9.61 -16.07
CA HIS A 48 -32.70 10.88 -16.58
C HIS A 48 -32.63 11.96 -15.52
N ARG A 49 -33.70 12.14 -14.71
CA ARG A 49 -33.72 13.12 -13.63
C ARG A 49 -32.66 12.84 -12.57
N LEU A 50 -32.45 11.59 -12.20
CA LEU A 50 -31.39 11.20 -11.24
C LEU A 50 -30.00 11.43 -11.81
N ALA A 51 -29.75 10.93 -13.03
CA ALA A 51 -28.47 11.07 -13.70
C ALA A 51 -28.10 12.54 -13.98
N SER A 52 -29.09 13.38 -14.41
CA SER A 52 -28.85 14.81 -14.60
C SER A 52 -28.52 15.53 -13.31
N ALA A 53 -29.26 15.25 -12.21
CA ALA A 53 -28.95 15.83 -10.90
C ALA A 53 -27.55 15.45 -10.39
N LEU A 54 -27.09 14.25 -10.67
CA LEU A 54 -25.73 13.79 -10.35
C LEU A 54 -24.68 14.45 -11.27
N ALA A 55 -25.00 14.63 -12.56
CA ALA A 55 -24.13 15.30 -13.52
C ALA A 55 -23.97 16.79 -13.20
N ASP A 56 -25.06 17.50 -12.85
CA ASP A 56 -25.03 18.90 -12.40
C ASP A 56 -24.10 19.11 -11.20
N ARG A 57 -24.03 18.11 -10.31
CA ARG A 57 -23.13 18.10 -9.15
C ARG A 57 -21.76 17.48 -9.44
N ARG A 58 -21.49 17.13 -10.71
CA ARG A 58 -20.22 16.56 -11.19
C ARG A 58 -19.86 15.17 -10.60
N TYR A 59 -20.84 14.45 -10.03
CA TYR A 59 -20.68 13.04 -9.68
C TYR A 59 -20.67 12.14 -10.91
N LEU A 60 -21.41 12.53 -11.94
CA LEU A 60 -21.37 11.93 -13.28
C LEU A 60 -20.90 12.94 -14.31
N THR A 61 -20.46 12.42 -15.46
CA THR A 61 -20.19 13.17 -16.69
C THR A 61 -20.98 12.54 -17.82
N PHE A 62 -21.70 13.33 -18.58
CA PHE A 62 -22.37 12.85 -19.80
C PHE A 62 -21.47 13.08 -21.02
N VAL A 63 -21.21 12.00 -21.76
CA VAL A 63 -20.44 12.03 -23.01
C VAL A 63 -21.37 11.64 -24.16
N PRO A 64 -21.57 12.51 -25.15
CA PRO A 64 -22.41 12.20 -26.33
C PRO A 64 -21.96 10.88 -26.96
N ARG A 65 -22.90 10.02 -27.30
CA ARG A 65 -22.74 8.65 -27.86
C ARG A 65 -22.22 7.58 -26.89
N SER A 66 -21.53 7.94 -25.82
CA SER A 66 -21.02 6.98 -24.82
C SER A 66 -21.93 6.89 -23.57
N GLY A 67 -22.77 7.91 -23.31
CA GLY A 67 -23.65 7.95 -22.16
C GLY A 67 -23.01 8.58 -20.92
N TYR A 68 -23.34 8.04 -19.74
CA TYR A 68 -22.84 8.53 -18.46
C TYR A 68 -21.58 7.77 -18.05
N SER A 69 -20.64 8.49 -17.46
CA SER A 69 -19.44 7.98 -16.81
C SER A 69 -19.23 8.65 -15.45
N LEU A 70 -18.34 8.11 -14.59
CA LEU A 70 -18.01 8.74 -13.32
C LEU A 70 -17.45 10.15 -13.51
N GLY A 71 -17.87 11.08 -12.66
CA GLY A 71 -17.48 12.48 -12.72
C GLY A 71 -16.33 12.84 -11.76
N PRO A 72 -15.67 13.98 -11.99
CA PRO A 72 -14.49 14.40 -11.23
C PRO A 72 -14.76 14.70 -9.75
N LYS A 73 -16.02 14.86 -9.35
CA LYS A 73 -16.39 15.06 -7.94
C LYS A 73 -16.03 13.85 -7.08
N LEU A 74 -16.19 12.64 -7.61
CA LEU A 74 -15.83 11.40 -6.92
C LEU A 74 -14.32 11.32 -6.68
N LEU A 75 -13.49 11.72 -7.66
CA LEU A 75 -12.06 11.81 -7.50
C LEU A 75 -11.66 12.79 -6.38
N GLN A 76 -12.29 14.00 -6.37
CA GLN A 76 -12.04 14.99 -5.32
C GLN A 76 -12.38 14.47 -3.91
N LEU A 77 -13.50 13.75 -3.78
CA LEU A 77 -13.90 13.17 -2.50
C LEU A 77 -12.96 12.01 -2.09
N GLY A 78 -12.60 11.16 -3.04
CA GLY A 78 -11.65 10.06 -2.79
C GLY A 78 -10.28 10.55 -2.32
N PHE A 79 -9.74 11.63 -2.90
CA PHE A 79 -8.50 12.24 -2.42
C PHE A 79 -8.61 12.76 -0.98
N ARG A 80 -9.72 13.43 -0.63
CA ARG A 80 -9.94 13.89 0.75
C ARG A 80 -10.01 12.73 1.73
N VAL A 81 -10.77 11.69 1.41
CA VAL A 81 -10.85 10.48 2.24
C VAL A 81 -9.45 9.89 2.44
N ARG A 82 -8.66 9.76 1.37
CA ARG A 82 -7.30 9.23 1.45
C ARG A 82 -6.38 10.07 2.34
N ASP A 83 -6.48 11.40 2.25
CA ASP A 83 -5.65 12.33 3.04
C ASP A 83 -6.07 12.36 4.52
N GLU A 84 -7.34 12.02 4.82
CA GLU A 84 -7.91 11.95 6.17
C GLU A 84 -7.81 10.55 6.79
N LEU A 85 -7.46 9.52 6.00
CA LEU A 85 -7.31 8.14 6.48
C LEU A 85 -6.11 8.02 7.42
N ASP A 86 -6.40 7.96 8.70
CA ASP A 86 -5.46 7.58 9.75
C ASP A 86 -5.46 6.06 9.90
N LEU A 87 -4.48 5.42 9.28
CA LEU A 87 -4.38 3.96 9.23
C LEU A 87 -4.36 3.31 10.62
N PRO A 88 -3.59 3.80 11.62
CA PRO A 88 -3.69 3.31 12.99
C PRO A 88 -5.10 3.40 13.58
N ARG A 89 -5.82 4.48 13.33
CA ARG A 89 -7.18 4.66 13.82
C ARG A 89 -8.16 3.67 13.19
N VAL A 90 -8.02 3.39 11.90
CA VAL A 90 -8.88 2.40 11.20
C VAL A 90 -8.54 0.98 11.66
N ALA A 91 -7.25 0.65 11.76
CA ALA A 91 -6.82 -0.69 12.13
C ALA A 91 -6.98 -1.01 13.63
N GLY A 92 -6.89 -0.01 14.51
CA GLY A 92 -6.82 -0.16 15.97
C GLY A 92 -7.84 -1.15 16.55
N PRO A 93 -9.15 -1.04 16.27
CA PRO A 93 -10.15 -1.96 16.83
C PRO A 93 -9.92 -3.43 16.44
N GLN A 94 -9.43 -3.69 15.22
CA GLN A 94 -9.13 -5.04 14.75
C GLN A 94 -7.83 -5.58 15.36
N LEU A 95 -6.81 -4.70 15.53
CA LEU A 95 -5.55 -5.06 16.19
C LEU A 95 -5.76 -5.39 17.67
N GLU A 96 -6.56 -4.61 18.39
CA GLU A 96 -6.92 -4.87 19.78
C GLU A 96 -7.64 -6.23 19.93
N ARG A 97 -8.61 -6.50 19.05
CA ARG A 97 -9.29 -7.81 19.01
C ARG A 97 -8.32 -8.96 18.79
N LEU A 98 -7.39 -8.81 17.83
CA LEU A 98 -6.38 -9.83 17.53
C LEU A 98 -5.45 -10.04 18.72
N ALA A 99 -4.98 -8.99 19.38
CA ALA A 99 -4.14 -9.07 20.57
C ALA A 99 -4.86 -9.74 21.76
N LEU A 100 -6.16 -9.48 21.93
CA LEU A 100 -6.99 -10.14 22.94
C LEU A 100 -7.18 -11.63 22.65
N LEU A 101 -7.38 -12.00 21.38
CA LEU A 101 -7.58 -13.38 20.94
C LEU A 101 -6.32 -14.22 21.10
N THR A 102 -5.18 -13.68 20.67
CA THR A 102 -3.90 -14.40 20.62
C THR A 102 -3.10 -14.33 21.92
N GLU A 103 -3.38 -13.31 22.74
CA GLU A 103 -2.61 -12.89 23.92
C GLU A 103 -1.16 -12.49 23.61
N ASP A 104 -0.80 -12.36 22.34
CA ASP A 104 0.52 -11.98 21.86
C ASP A 104 0.58 -10.52 21.42
N THR A 105 1.78 -10.01 21.17
CA THR A 105 1.99 -8.65 20.70
C THR A 105 1.60 -8.55 19.24
N VAL A 106 0.76 -7.56 18.92
CA VAL A 106 0.33 -7.26 17.55
C VAL A 106 0.96 -5.95 17.09
N HIS A 107 1.43 -5.92 15.83
CA HIS A 107 2.01 -4.73 15.22
C HIS A 107 1.27 -4.36 13.95
N LEU A 108 1.30 -3.07 13.64
CA LEU A 108 0.95 -2.48 12.35
C LEU A 108 2.20 -1.79 11.78
N GLY A 109 2.50 -2.01 10.52
CA GLY A 109 3.64 -1.34 9.87
C GLY A 109 3.40 -1.07 8.41
N VAL A 110 4.16 -0.12 7.88
CA VAL A 110 4.18 0.30 6.47
C VAL A 110 5.60 0.26 5.92
N LEU A 111 5.71 0.23 4.59
CA LEU A 111 7.00 0.36 3.93
C LEU A 111 7.36 1.85 3.79
N ASP A 112 8.37 2.30 4.51
CA ASP A 112 8.93 3.65 4.41
C ASP A 112 10.41 3.60 4.02
N ARG A 113 10.77 4.24 2.90
CA ARG A 113 12.15 4.36 2.39
C ARG A 113 12.94 3.05 2.40
N GLY A 114 12.26 1.95 2.05
CA GLY A 114 12.88 0.63 1.98
C GLY A 114 13.08 -0.06 3.33
N LYS A 115 12.41 0.40 4.38
CA LYS A 115 12.36 -0.19 5.72
C LYS A 115 10.92 -0.34 6.19
N VAL A 116 10.69 -1.16 7.18
CA VAL A 116 9.40 -1.28 7.87
C VAL A 116 9.33 -0.22 8.94
N LEU A 117 8.43 0.73 8.80
CA LEU A 117 8.10 1.70 9.86
C LEU A 117 6.93 1.14 10.69
N TYR A 118 7.14 0.96 11.98
CA TYR A 118 6.09 0.54 12.90
C TYR A 118 5.18 1.72 13.25
N LEU A 119 3.89 1.61 12.88
CA LEU A 119 2.88 2.64 13.13
C LEU A 119 2.12 2.43 14.43
N ASP A 120 1.91 1.16 14.81
CA ASP A 120 1.19 0.81 16.04
C ASP A 120 1.69 -0.50 16.63
N LYS A 121 1.51 -0.65 17.95
CA LYS A 121 1.89 -1.83 18.72
C LYS A 121 0.92 -2.03 19.87
N ILE A 122 0.18 -3.12 19.84
CA ILE A 122 -0.69 -3.56 20.92
C ILE A 122 0.04 -4.66 21.68
N ALA A 123 0.34 -4.40 22.95
CA ALA A 123 1.01 -5.40 23.79
C ALA A 123 0.06 -6.56 24.12
N GLY A 124 0.56 -7.78 24.02
CA GLY A 124 -0.15 -8.97 24.44
C GLY A 124 -0.18 -9.11 25.98
N LYS A 125 -0.93 -10.10 26.46
CA LYS A 125 -1.04 -10.41 27.92
C LYS A 125 0.10 -11.29 28.43
N ARG A 126 0.87 -11.92 27.52
CA ARG A 126 2.00 -12.75 27.94
C ARG A 126 3.11 -11.91 28.55
N ARG A 127 3.78 -12.44 29.55
CA ARG A 127 4.91 -11.76 30.23
C ARG A 127 6.18 -11.81 29.36
N ILE A 128 6.11 -11.29 28.15
CA ILE A 128 7.20 -11.21 27.19
C ILE A 128 7.32 -9.77 26.74
N ASN A 129 8.53 -9.26 26.74
CA ASN A 129 8.80 -7.94 26.18
C ASN A 129 9.38 -8.11 24.77
N ILE A 130 8.58 -7.83 23.75
CA ILE A 130 9.08 -7.65 22.39
C ILE A 130 9.67 -6.24 22.33
N SER A 131 10.95 -6.12 21.94
CA SER A 131 11.72 -4.88 22.07
C SER A 131 11.28 -3.74 21.12
N SER A 132 10.50 -4.05 20.09
CA SER A 132 10.01 -3.10 19.08
C SER A 132 9.27 -1.88 19.64
N ARG A 133 9.37 -0.72 18.95
CA ARG A 133 8.72 0.54 19.33
C ARG A 133 8.01 1.18 18.14
N VAL A 134 6.91 1.86 18.40
CA VAL A 134 6.24 2.71 17.42
C VAL A 134 7.21 3.81 16.96
N GLY A 135 7.28 4.06 15.66
CA GLY A 135 8.23 4.98 15.03
C GLY A 135 9.60 4.36 14.71
N GLU A 136 9.85 3.11 15.09
CA GLU A 136 11.09 2.41 14.79
C GLU A 136 11.10 1.86 13.35
N LEU A 137 12.28 1.88 12.73
CA LEU A 137 12.52 1.32 11.40
C LEU A 137 13.19 -0.06 11.52
N GLN A 138 12.59 -1.06 10.91
CA GLN A 138 13.07 -2.44 10.93
C GLN A 138 13.41 -2.96 9.52
N PRO A 139 14.24 -4.01 9.39
CA PRO A 139 14.54 -4.62 8.11
C PRO A 139 13.32 -5.24 7.43
N VAL A 140 13.29 -5.16 6.10
CA VAL A 140 12.23 -5.78 5.28
C VAL A 140 12.44 -7.28 5.13
N SER A 141 13.67 -7.73 4.89
CA SER A 141 13.95 -9.11 4.52
C SER A 141 13.90 -10.10 5.68
N SER A 142 14.12 -9.65 6.92
CA SER A 142 14.15 -10.50 8.11
C SER A 142 12.83 -10.49 8.89
N THR A 143 12.10 -9.37 8.92
CA THR A 143 10.83 -9.29 9.66
C THR A 143 9.66 -9.92 8.89
N GLY A 144 8.70 -10.51 9.60
CA GLY A 144 7.45 -10.98 9.00
C GLY A 144 6.64 -9.85 8.36
N LEU A 145 6.52 -8.70 9.05
CA LEU A 145 5.90 -7.48 8.49
C LEU A 145 6.54 -7.05 7.19
N GLY A 146 7.87 -7.00 7.14
CA GLY A 146 8.61 -6.59 5.95
C GLY A 146 8.34 -7.51 4.77
N LYS A 147 8.40 -8.83 4.98
CA LYS A 147 8.09 -9.82 3.95
C LYS A 147 6.64 -9.66 3.47
N ALA A 148 5.68 -9.48 4.39
CA ALA A 148 4.27 -9.28 4.04
C ALA A 148 4.03 -8.01 3.22
N LEU A 149 4.76 -6.92 3.49
CA LEU A 149 4.66 -5.64 2.78
C LEU A 149 5.11 -5.71 1.31
N ILE A 150 5.96 -6.67 0.96
CA ILE A 150 6.54 -6.77 -0.39
C ILE A 150 6.05 -7.97 -1.19
N LEU A 151 5.02 -8.70 -0.73
CA LEU A 151 4.56 -9.94 -1.37
C LEU A 151 4.18 -9.77 -2.84
N ASP A 152 3.62 -8.62 -3.22
CA ASP A 152 3.20 -8.34 -4.61
C ASP A 152 4.34 -7.80 -5.50
N GLN A 153 5.55 -7.63 -4.94
CA GLN A 153 6.68 -7.13 -5.71
C GLN A 153 7.36 -8.24 -6.50
N SER A 154 8.19 -7.85 -7.48
CA SER A 154 8.95 -8.81 -8.29
C SER A 154 10.08 -9.48 -7.51
N GLU A 155 10.50 -10.67 -7.94
CA GLU A 155 11.64 -11.38 -7.36
C GLU A 155 12.94 -10.57 -7.41
N GLU A 156 13.11 -9.72 -8.41
CA GLU A 156 14.26 -8.82 -8.52
C GLU A 156 14.23 -7.77 -7.40
N SER A 157 13.05 -7.22 -7.11
CA SER A 157 12.85 -6.32 -5.97
C SER A 157 13.12 -7.03 -4.65
N TRP A 158 12.59 -8.23 -4.46
CA TRP A 158 12.86 -9.05 -3.29
C TRP A 158 14.36 -9.30 -3.10
N ALA A 159 15.07 -9.71 -4.15
CA ALA A 159 16.51 -9.93 -4.09
C ALA A 159 17.30 -8.66 -3.75
N THR A 160 16.80 -7.49 -4.15
CA THR A 160 17.41 -6.20 -3.83
C THR A 160 17.29 -5.91 -2.33
N PHE A 161 16.11 -6.10 -1.72
CA PHE A 161 15.95 -5.96 -0.26
C PHE A 161 16.88 -6.91 0.49
N PHE A 162 16.89 -8.19 0.13
CA PHE A 162 17.73 -9.19 0.77
C PHE A 162 19.22 -8.82 0.72
N ARG A 163 19.73 -8.43 -0.45
CA ARG A 163 21.15 -8.09 -0.61
C ARG A 163 21.54 -6.82 0.14
N SER A 164 20.66 -5.81 0.17
CA SER A 164 20.94 -4.55 0.82
C SER A 164 21.00 -4.65 2.35
N GLU A 165 20.27 -5.60 2.92
CA GLU A 165 20.14 -5.73 4.38
C GLU A 165 21.08 -6.76 5.00
N ILE A 166 21.41 -7.83 4.28
CA ILE A 166 22.11 -8.99 4.86
C ILE A 166 23.62 -8.93 4.64
N GLY A 167 24.12 -8.10 3.70
CA GLY A 167 25.57 -7.93 3.49
C GLY A 167 26.37 -9.24 3.53
N GLY A 168 27.24 -9.53 2.67
CA GLY A 168 28.16 -10.67 2.43
C GLY A 168 28.42 -11.80 3.43
N GLN A 169 27.66 -11.99 4.48
CA GLN A 169 27.93 -12.95 5.57
C GLN A 169 27.12 -14.27 5.52
N ARG A 170 26.28 -14.50 4.51
CA ARG A 170 25.49 -15.74 4.41
C ARG A 170 26.03 -16.72 3.35
N THR A 171 25.61 -17.97 3.51
CA THR A 171 25.95 -19.07 2.59
C THR A 171 25.61 -18.73 1.13
N PRO A 172 26.32 -19.27 0.14
CA PRO A 172 26.07 -19.01 -1.27
C PRO A 172 24.61 -19.20 -1.70
N ASN A 173 23.87 -20.08 -1.02
CA ASN A 173 22.49 -20.44 -1.34
C ASN A 173 21.44 -19.63 -0.57
N ALA A 174 21.84 -18.81 0.40
CA ALA A 174 20.88 -18.12 1.31
C ALA A 174 19.84 -17.26 0.58
N LEU A 175 20.24 -16.58 -0.50
CA LEU A 175 19.31 -15.80 -1.33
C LEU A 175 18.28 -16.71 -2.02
N GLN A 176 18.70 -17.83 -2.59
CA GLN A 176 17.80 -18.74 -3.32
C GLN A 176 16.80 -19.41 -2.36
N GLU A 177 17.24 -19.80 -1.19
CA GLU A 177 16.39 -20.36 -0.12
C GLU A 177 15.39 -19.31 0.36
N TRP A 178 15.82 -18.06 0.53
CA TRP A 178 14.95 -16.98 0.94
C TRP A 178 13.92 -16.65 -0.15
N LEU A 179 14.33 -16.57 -1.42
CA LEU A 179 13.42 -16.36 -2.56
C LEU A 179 12.39 -17.49 -2.70
N ALA A 180 12.80 -18.74 -2.46
CA ALA A 180 11.87 -19.87 -2.46
C ALA A 180 10.80 -19.71 -1.38
N ARG A 181 11.17 -19.27 -0.17
CA ARG A 181 10.21 -18.97 0.89
C ARG A 181 9.29 -17.81 0.50
N MET A 182 9.82 -16.73 -0.09
CA MET A 182 9.01 -15.59 -0.55
C MET A 182 7.96 -15.98 -1.59
N ARG A 183 8.30 -16.87 -2.54
CA ARG A 183 7.31 -17.41 -3.50
C ARG A 183 6.16 -18.13 -2.80
N ASN A 184 6.48 -18.96 -1.80
CA ASN A 184 5.47 -19.65 -1.00
C ASN A 184 4.61 -18.67 -0.20
N TYR A 185 5.21 -17.64 0.41
CA TYR A 185 4.49 -16.60 1.13
C TYR A 185 3.58 -15.78 0.21
N ALA A 186 4.05 -15.41 -0.97
CA ALA A 186 3.25 -14.68 -1.97
C ALA A 186 2.03 -15.49 -2.44
N GLN A 187 2.20 -16.80 -2.61
CA GLN A 187 1.10 -17.72 -2.94
C GLN A 187 0.11 -17.87 -1.77
N ALA A 188 0.62 -17.94 -0.55
CA ALA A 188 -0.18 -18.16 0.66
C ALA A 188 -0.87 -16.89 1.17
N GLY A 189 -0.37 -15.69 0.79
CA GLY A 189 -0.91 -14.41 1.24
C GLY A 189 -0.53 -14.03 2.67
N TYR A 190 0.51 -14.66 3.25
CA TYR A 190 1.06 -14.33 4.56
C TYR A 190 2.56 -14.63 4.59
N ALA A 191 3.25 -14.16 5.63
CA ALA A 191 4.68 -14.40 5.80
C ALA A 191 5.02 -14.72 7.27
N PHE A 192 6.10 -15.47 7.45
CA PHE A 192 6.66 -15.78 8.77
C PHE A 192 7.98 -15.05 9.00
N ASP A 193 8.26 -14.73 10.25
CA ASP A 193 9.60 -14.53 10.78
C ASP A 193 9.93 -15.74 11.66
N LEU A 194 10.99 -16.45 11.29
CA LEU A 194 11.43 -17.67 11.95
C LEU A 194 12.76 -17.42 12.70
N GLU A 195 12.74 -16.41 13.59
CA GLU A 195 13.93 -15.97 14.33
C GLU A 195 15.01 -15.34 13.42
N GLU A 196 14.56 -14.74 12.29
CA GLU A 196 15.47 -14.14 11.31
C GLU A 196 15.84 -12.69 11.65
N ASN A 197 14.94 -11.98 12.37
CA ASN A 197 15.15 -10.60 12.79
C ASN A 197 15.71 -10.47 14.20
N GLU A 198 15.16 -11.23 15.13
CA GLU A 198 15.55 -11.24 16.54
C GLU A 198 15.53 -12.68 17.06
N ASP A 199 16.61 -13.11 17.70
CA ASP A 199 16.71 -14.46 18.28
C ASP A 199 15.55 -14.72 19.23
N GLN A 200 15.00 -15.93 19.19
CA GLN A 200 13.88 -16.38 20.03
C GLN A 200 12.57 -15.58 19.85
N VAL A 201 12.43 -14.77 18.81
CA VAL A 201 11.18 -14.11 18.43
C VAL A 201 10.69 -14.66 17.10
N ARG A 202 9.43 -15.06 17.06
CA ARG A 202 8.76 -15.52 15.84
C ARG A 202 7.50 -14.70 15.59
N CYS A 203 7.15 -14.52 14.34
CA CYS A 203 5.88 -13.87 14.02
C CYS A 203 5.19 -14.41 12.76
N VAL A 204 3.89 -14.19 12.73
CA VAL A 204 3.00 -14.40 11.58
C VAL A 204 2.50 -13.04 11.11
N ALA A 205 2.61 -12.74 9.82
CA ALA A 205 2.21 -11.45 9.27
C ALA A 205 1.38 -11.60 8.00
N ALA A 206 0.45 -10.67 7.78
CA ALA A 206 -0.35 -10.61 6.57
C ALA A 206 -0.47 -9.17 6.04
N PRO A 207 -0.59 -9.00 4.71
CA PRO A 207 -0.70 -7.70 4.08
C PRO A 207 -2.10 -7.10 4.25
N VAL A 208 -2.16 -5.79 4.42
CA VAL A 208 -3.37 -4.97 4.39
C VAL A 208 -3.41 -4.22 3.07
N ARG A 209 -4.56 -4.25 2.39
CA ARG A 209 -4.73 -3.70 1.05
C ARG A 209 -5.60 -2.45 1.06
N ASP A 210 -5.29 -1.53 0.16
CA ASP A 210 -6.12 -0.36 -0.11
C ASP A 210 -7.29 -0.68 -1.07
N VAL A 211 -8.10 0.33 -1.38
CA VAL A 211 -9.24 0.23 -2.32
C VAL A 211 -8.82 -0.25 -3.72
N ALA A 212 -7.60 -0.02 -4.15
CA ALA A 212 -7.06 -0.45 -5.44
C ALA A 212 -6.50 -1.90 -5.40
N GLY A 213 -6.44 -2.52 -4.20
CA GLY A 213 -5.86 -3.83 -3.98
C GLY A 213 -4.36 -3.84 -3.76
N ASN A 214 -3.70 -2.67 -3.71
CA ASN A 214 -2.27 -2.59 -3.43
C ASN A 214 -2.00 -2.82 -1.94
N ILE A 215 -0.88 -3.46 -1.63
CA ILE A 215 -0.41 -3.59 -0.25
C ILE A 215 0.02 -2.20 0.24
N THR A 216 -0.72 -1.65 1.20
CA THR A 216 -0.45 -0.34 1.82
C THR A 216 0.13 -0.45 3.22
N ALA A 217 -0.14 -1.56 3.90
CA ALA A 217 0.37 -1.87 5.23
C ALA A 217 0.49 -3.38 5.43
N ALA A 218 0.99 -3.80 6.59
CA ALA A 218 0.90 -5.17 7.07
C ALA A 218 0.65 -5.18 8.58
N ILE A 219 0.07 -6.28 9.06
CA ILE A 219 -0.05 -6.58 10.49
C ILE A 219 0.73 -7.83 10.83
N SER A 220 1.16 -7.96 12.08
CA SER A 220 1.77 -9.20 12.57
C SER A 220 1.38 -9.53 14.01
N VAL A 221 1.38 -10.81 14.32
CA VAL A 221 1.35 -11.35 15.69
C VAL A 221 2.73 -11.88 16.00
N SER A 222 3.35 -11.38 17.07
CA SER A 222 4.73 -11.71 17.47
C SER A 222 4.78 -12.23 18.88
N SER A 223 5.54 -13.30 19.10
CA SER A 223 5.74 -13.91 20.40
C SER A 223 7.15 -14.52 20.54
N ALA A 224 7.54 -14.91 21.77
CA ALA A 224 8.75 -15.69 21.95
C ALA A 224 8.59 -17.09 21.32
N ALA A 225 9.66 -17.63 20.75
CA ALA A 225 9.67 -18.91 20.04
C ALA A 225 9.11 -20.07 20.88
N GLN A 226 9.31 -20.05 22.20
CA GLN A 226 8.75 -21.05 23.11
C GLN A 226 7.21 -21.09 23.15
N TYR A 227 6.55 -19.99 22.78
CA TYR A 227 5.09 -19.88 22.68
C TYR A 227 4.59 -19.86 21.23
N MET A 228 5.49 -19.90 20.25
CA MET A 228 5.21 -19.76 18.82
C MET A 228 5.86 -20.91 18.04
N ASN A 229 5.49 -22.17 18.37
CA ASN A 229 5.93 -23.32 17.60
C ASN A 229 5.26 -23.35 16.20
N ASP A 230 5.73 -24.24 15.33
CA ASP A 230 5.29 -24.27 13.92
C ASP A 230 3.79 -24.56 13.78
N GLU A 231 3.22 -25.43 14.61
CA GLU A 231 1.78 -25.75 14.62
C GLU A 231 0.96 -24.51 14.97
N ARG A 232 1.32 -23.81 16.05
CA ARG A 232 0.64 -22.59 16.46
C ARG A 232 0.78 -21.47 15.42
N MET A 233 1.94 -21.34 14.77
CA MET A 233 2.13 -20.37 13.69
C MET A 233 1.16 -20.63 12.53
N GLN A 234 0.98 -21.90 12.17
CA GLN A 234 0.00 -22.28 11.13
C GLN A 234 -1.44 -21.98 11.55
N ASP A 235 -1.81 -22.25 12.78
CA ASP A 235 -3.15 -21.94 13.30
C ASP A 235 -3.43 -20.44 13.29
N LEU A 236 -2.45 -19.64 13.73
CA LEU A 236 -2.57 -18.17 13.75
C LEU A 236 -2.68 -17.53 12.36
N THR A 237 -2.28 -18.21 11.29
CA THR A 237 -2.39 -17.64 9.93
C THR A 237 -3.82 -17.24 9.60
N LYS A 238 -4.81 -18.04 10.02
CA LYS A 238 -6.22 -17.78 9.74
C LYS A 238 -6.68 -16.47 10.40
N ASP A 239 -6.34 -16.29 11.67
CA ASP A 239 -6.75 -15.12 12.43
C ASP A 239 -6.05 -13.85 11.94
N VAL A 240 -4.75 -13.95 11.60
CA VAL A 240 -3.96 -12.82 11.10
C VAL A 240 -4.43 -12.40 9.70
N VAL A 241 -4.62 -13.36 8.79
CA VAL A 241 -5.10 -13.09 7.42
C VAL A 241 -6.53 -12.52 7.46
N GLU A 242 -7.42 -13.10 8.27
CA GLU A 242 -8.79 -12.60 8.39
C GLU A 242 -8.84 -11.19 8.99
N THR A 243 -7.98 -10.91 9.98
CA THR A 243 -7.87 -9.57 10.55
C THR A 243 -7.34 -8.56 9.53
N ALA A 244 -6.30 -8.92 8.77
CA ALA A 244 -5.77 -8.09 7.69
C ALA A 244 -6.82 -7.82 6.60
N ARG A 245 -7.64 -8.82 6.26
CA ARG A 245 -8.75 -8.70 5.31
C ARG A 245 -9.79 -7.69 5.80
N ARG A 246 -10.21 -7.77 7.07
CA ARG A 246 -11.18 -6.82 7.67
C ARG A 246 -10.66 -5.40 7.67
N ILE A 247 -9.39 -5.19 8.05
CA ILE A 247 -8.77 -3.86 7.97
C ILE A 247 -8.77 -3.38 6.51
N SER A 248 -8.49 -4.26 5.55
CA SER A 248 -8.51 -3.91 4.12
C SER A 248 -9.93 -3.52 3.66
N GLU A 249 -10.96 -4.22 4.13
CA GLU A 249 -12.37 -3.87 3.86
C GLU A 249 -12.76 -2.53 4.49
N ASP A 250 -12.31 -2.25 5.71
CA ASP A 250 -12.49 -0.96 6.38
C ASP A 250 -11.77 0.18 5.61
N LEU A 251 -10.71 -0.15 4.83
CA LEU A 251 -10.03 0.75 3.90
C LEU A 251 -10.66 0.79 2.50
N GLY A 252 -11.76 0.07 2.27
CA GLY A 252 -12.51 0.06 1.01
C GLY A 252 -12.14 -1.03 0.02
N TRP A 253 -11.30 -2.01 0.41
CA TRP A 253 -11.00 -3.16 -0.45
C TRP A 253 -12.17 -4.13 -0.53
N THR A 254 -12.57 -4.56 -1.74
CA THR A 254 -13.74 -5.43 -1.96
C THR A 254 -13.39 -6.89 -2.29
N GLY A 255 -12.10 -7.28 -2.16
CA GLY A 255 -11.65 -8.64 -2.48
C GLY A 255 -11.45 -8.92 -3.97
N THR A 256 -11.90 -8.04 -4.84
CA THR A 256 -11.69 -8.12 -6.29
C THR A 256 -10.71 -7.02 -6.73
N PRO A 257 -9.67 -7.32 -7.53
CA PRO A 257 -8.84 -6.27 -8.13
C PRO A 257 -9.75 -5.36 -8.97
N THR A 258 -9.75 -4.07 -8.71
CA THR A 258 -10.47 -3.11 -9.55
C THR A 258 -9.87 -3.21 -10.96
N SER A 259 -10.66 -3.63 -11.93
CA SER A 259 -10.30 -3.92 -13.33
C SER A 259 -9.56 -2.77 -14.07
N ALA A 260 -9.41 -1.61 -13.44
CA ALA A 260 -8.79 -0.43 -14.03
C ALA A 260 -7.25 -0.46 -14.10
N VAL A 261 -6.58 -1.38 -13.38
CA VAL A 261 -5.09 -1.41 -13.35
C VAL A 261 -4.50 -2.44 -14.31
N ALA A 262 -5.30 -3.39 -14.81
CA ALA A 262 -4.83 -4.46 -15.69
C ALA A 262 -4.56 -4.01 -17.15
N SER A 263 -5.00 -2.83 -17.60
CA SER A 263 -4.82 -2.34 -18.98
C SER A 263 -3.59 -1.46 -19.21
N GLY A 264 -2.74 -1.24 -18.21
CA GLY A 264 -1.59 -0.31 -18.26
C GLY A 264 -0.22 -0.95 -18.52
N ARG A 265 -0.12 -2.26 -18.74
CA ARG A 265 1.17 -2.91 -18.99
C ARG A 265 1.16 -3.74 -20.26
N SER A 266 1.00 -3.07 -21.41
CA SER A 266 1.42 -3.59 -22.71
C SER A 266 1.47 -2.46 -23.74
N THR A 267 2.48 -1.62 -23.67
CA THR A 267 2.96 -0.90 -24.84
C THR A 267 4.39 -1.33 -25.12
N GLY A 268 4.48 -2.36 -25.91
CA GLY A 268 5.72 -2.74 -26.57
C GLY A 268 6.22 -1.55 -27.40
N SER A 269 7.38 -1.06 -27.06
CA SER A 269 8.21 -0.16 -27.85
C SER A 269 8.60 -0.84 -29.17
N GLY A 270 7.81 -0.62 -30.20
CA GLY A 270 8.17 -0.90 -31.58
C GLY A 270 8.66 0.39 -32.23
N SER A 271 9.91 0.74 -32.05
CA SER A 271 10.58 1.78 -32.82
C SER A 271 10.87 1.29 -34.23
N ARG A 272 10.07 1.75 -35.22
CA ARG A 272 10.44 1.69 -36.64
C ARG A 272 11.44 2.81 -36.91
N PRO A 273 12.55 2.55 -37.59
CA PRO A 273 13.45 3.61 -38.03
C PRO A 273 12.83 4.36 -39.21
N VAL A 274 12.67 5.65 -39.08
CA VAL A 274 12.35 6.56 -40.18
C VAL A 274 13.66 6.90 -40.89
N SER A 275 13.78 6.43 -42.14
CA SER A 275 14.82 6.83 -43.06
C SER A 275 14.57 8.26 -43.54
N VAL A 276 15.44 9.21 -43.21
CA VAL A 276 15.49 10.53 -43.82
C VAL A 276 16.62 10.58 -44.80
N SER A 277 16.24 10.67 -46.04
CA SER A 277 17.13 10.96 -47.19
C SER A 277 17.59 12.41 -47.12
N ALA A 278 18.90 12.57 -47.22
CA ALA A 278 19.60 13.85 -47.36
C ALA A 278 19.46 14.42 -48.77
N SER A 279 19.10 15.70 -48.87
CA SER A 279 19.45 16.53 -50.06
C SER A 279 19.91 17.89 -49.53
N GLY A 280 21.11 18.27 -49.98
CA GLY A 280 21.91 19.35 -49.52
C GLY A 280 21.51 20.73 -50.07
N SER A 281 22.12 21.70 -49.49
CA SER A 281 22.89 22.76 -50.20
C SER A 281 23.40 23.83 -49.25
N ALA A 282 24.56 24.29 -49.60
CA ALA A 282 25.53 25.11 -48.90
C ALA A 282 25.13 26.59 -48.72
N SER A 283 25.76 27.20 -47.74
CA SER A 283 26.63 28.39 -47.87
C SER A 283 26.48 29.38 -46.71
N GLY A 284 27.60 29.89 -46.21
CA GLY A 284 27.67 31.20 -45.60
C GLY A 284 28.36 31.31 -44.25
N SER A 285 29.67 31.32 -44.24
CA SER A 285 30.65 32.21 -43.60
C SER A 285 30.21 33.13 -42.44
N GLY A 286 31.07 33.18 -41.39
CA GLY A 286 31.09 34.29 -40.41
C GLY A 286 31.82 33.98 -39.14
N SER A 287 33.09 34.26 -39.15
CA SER A 287 34.13 34.52 -38.14
C SER A 287 33.72 35.25 -36.90
N GLY A 288 34.39 34.97 -35.79
CA GLY A 288 34.41 35.86 -34.61
C GLY A 288 34.99 35.20 -33.37
N SER A 289 36.26 35.37 -33.23
CA SER A 289 37.24 35.12 -32.21
C SER A 289 37.00 35.80 -30.83
N ALA A 290 37.74 35.25 -29.85
CA ALA A 290 38.45 35.82 -28.68
C ALA A 290 37.84 35.45 -27.34
N SER A 291 38.47 34.62 -26.53
CA SER A 291 39.63 34.83 -25.64
C SER A 291 39.27 35.47 -24.29
N GLY A 292 39.74 34.86 -23.21
CA GLY A 292 39.86 35.43 -21.87
C GLY A 292 39.73 34.37 -20.78
N ALA A 293 40.64 33.93 -20.35
CA ALA A 293 41.65 33.44 -19.45
C ALA A 293 41.55 34.03 -18.02
N ALA A 294 41.95 33.14 -17.07
CA ALA A 294 42.60 33.40 -15.75
C ALA A 294 41.66 33.83 -14.59
N SER A 295 41.79 33.37 -13.34
CA SER A 295 42.88 32.90 -12.51
C SER A 295 42.38 32.75 -11.07
N ALA A 296 42.72 31.66 -10.42
CA ALA A 296 43.29 31.44 -9.09
C ALA A 296 42.97 32.34 -7.88
N ALA A 297 42.69 31.71 -6.71
CA ALA A 297 43.46 31.74 -5.45
C ALA A 297 42.60 31.15 -4.31
N ALA A 298 42.92 30.08 -3.71
CA ALA A 298 43.66 29.70 -2.52
C ALA A 298 43.40 30.57 -1.26
N GLY A 299 42.97 29.91 -0.19
CA GLY A 299 42.80 30.48 1.14
C GLY A 299 42.60 29.42 2.22
N THR A 300 43.66 28.79 2.61
CA THR A 300 43.83 28.00 3.85
C THR A 300 43.69 28.87 5.11
N ARG A 301 42.94 28.36 6.12
CA ARG A 301 43.21 28.76 7.51
C ARG A 301 42.94 27.64 8.49
N LYS A 302 44.01 27.26 9.16
CA LYS A 302 44.17 26.30 10.27
C LYS A 302 43.73 26.88 11.61
N THR A 303 43.46 25.93 12.52
CA THR A 303 43.69 25.90 13.98
C THR A 303 42.67 26.54 14.92
N ARG A 304 42.07 25.80 15.86
CA ARG A 304 42.64 25.73 17.23
C ARG A 304 41.89 24.75 18.14
N THR A 305 42.58 23.72 18.55
CA THR A 305 42.37 22.84 19.70
C THR A 305 42.17 23.63 21.00
N ARG A 306 41.18 23.19 21.83
CA ARG A 306 41.24 23.48 23.26
C ARG A 306 40.74 22.29 24.08
N ARG A 307 41.71 21.57 24.60
CA ARG A 307 41.63 20.61 25.69
C ARG A 307 41.29 21.36 26.99
N ARG A 308 40.36 20.87 27.81
CA ARG A 308 40.37 21.16 29.26
C ARG A 308 39.94 19.94 30.05
N LYS A 309 40.77 19.63 30.99
CA LYS A 309 40.91 18.56 31.96
C LYS A 309 39.81 18.60 33.04
N SER A 310 39.42 17.41 33.42
CA SER A 310 39.23 16.82 34.75
C SER A 310 38.90 17.70 35.97
N ALA A 311 37.92 17.29 36.73
CA ALA A 311 38.01 17.25 38.20
C ALA A 311 37.15 16.13 38.79
N LYS A 312 37.78 15.33 39.60
CA LYS A 312 37.26 14.36 40.55
C LYS A 312 36.56 15.10 41.71
N GLY A 313 35.51 14.50 42.24
CA GLY A 313 34.92 14.89 43.53
C GLY A 313 34.19 13.71 44.13
N LYS A 314 34.71 13.23 45.24
CA LYS A 314 34.38 12.07 46.07
C LYS A 314 33.37 12.46 47.15
N ALA A 315 32.59 11.45 47.61
CA ALA A 315 32.02 11.22 48.95
C ALA A 315 30.70 11.96 49.33
N ARG A 316 29.62 11.29 49.58
CA ARG A 316 29.26 10.51 50.76
C ARG A 316 28.05 9.61 50.45
#